data_e4fac99037548f1ef3e579bc45f34ab6
#
_entry.id   e4fac99037548f1ef3e579bc45f34ab6
#
_cell.length_a   1.000
_cell.length_b   1.000
_cell.length_c   1.000
_cell.angle_alpha   90.00
_cell.angle_beta   90.00
_cell.angle_gamma   90.00
#
_symmetry.space_group_name_H-M   'P 1'
#
loop_
_entity.id
_entity.type
_entity.pdbx_description
1 polymer ?
#
loop_
_entity_poly.entity_id
_entity_poly.type
_entity_poly.pdbx_seq_one_letter_code
_entity_poly.pdbx_strand_id
1 'polypeptide(L)'
;AERVGICGEGEIYFRGEAKNFPGPETIGALEGRPFGIRMIECNNVVLKGITLRNSAAWMQSYIYCRDLIFDGITVFNHANHNNDALDPDGCKNVIVRNCFFSSHDDAMCLKSASAKPCENILIENSTFYSTCNAFKLGTDTQGDYRNIIARKLVLGGLPDASQSFRNRDDCSTGITLATVDGGNIENILIQDIEINRSRCPIFLRIGNRGRRLNEKMEHPGYLKNVVIKNIKGTDRS
;
A
#
# COMPACT_ATOMS: atom_id res chain seq x y z
N ALA A 1 20.95 3.17 -5.98
CA ALA A 1 21.71 1.89 -5.98
C ALA A 1 21.18 0.95 -7.06
N GLU A 2 21.98 -0.03 -7.47
CA GLU A 2 21.60 -1.05 -8.46
C GLU A 2 21.82 -2.45 -7.91
N ARG A 3 20.92 -3.39 -8.27
CA ARG A 3 20.95 -4.79 -7.85
C ARG A 3 21.05 -4.95 -6.33
N VAL A 4 19.99 -4.49 -5.66
CA VAL A 4 19.86 -4.55 -4.20
C VAL A 4 18.83 -5.60 -3.84
N GLY A 5 19.09 -6.40 -2.82
CA GLY A 5 18.11 -7.40 -2.39
C GLY A 5 18.23 -7.81 -0.94
N ILE A 6 17.11 -8.29 -0.41
CA ILE A 6 17.03 -8.98 0.89
C ILE A 6 16.26 -10.28 0.64
N CYS A 7 16.92 -11.41 0.79
CA CYS A 7 16.34 -12.71 0.50
C CYS A 7 16.63 -13.69 1.64
N GLY A 8 15.72 -14.63 1.86
CA GLY A 8 15.85 -15.67 2.88
C GLY A 8 14.53 -15.98 3.56
N GLU A 9 14.56 -16.83 4.57
CA GLU A 9 13.38 -17.27 5.33
C GLU A 9 13.37 -16.72 6.77
N GLY A 10 14.25 -15.76 7.04
CA GLY A 10 14.38 -15.13 8.37
C GLY A 10 13.33 -14.06 8.65
N GLU A 11 13.32 -13.60 9.89
CA GLU A 11 12.50 -12.51 10.37
C GLU A 11 13.34 -11.29 10.74
N ILE A 12 12.90 -10.09 10.33
CA ILE A 12 13.45 -8.81 10.78
C ILE A 12 12.39 -8.13 11.65
N TYR A 13 12.67 -7.99 12.94
CA TYR A 13 11.81 -7.33 13.90
C TYR A 13 12.35 -5.93 14.22
N PHE A 14 11.62 -4.89 13.83
CA PHE A 14 12.07 -3.50 13.91
C PHE A 14 11.84 -2.83 15.27
N ARG A 15 11.11 -3.49 16.19
CA ARG A 15 10.82 -3.00 17.54
C ARG A 15 10.18 -1.61 17.59
N GLY A 16 9.31 -1.34 16.62
CA GLY A 16 8.67 -0.03 16.38
C GLY A 16 7.46 0.28 17.24
N GLU A 17 7.27 -0.43 18.37
CA GLU A 17 6.14 -0.23 19.27
C GLU A 17 6.05 1.22 19.76
N ALA A 18 4.83 1.72 19.94
CA ALA A 18 4.56 3.09 20.37
C ALA A 18 5.30 3.50 21.66
N LYS A 19 5.54 2.55 22.58
CA LYS A 19 6.34 2.80 23.79
C LYS A 19 7.80 3.14 23.51
N ASN A 20 8.36 2.65 22.40
CA ASN A 20 9.74 2.92 21.98
C ASN A 20 9.83 4.18 21.11
N PHE A 21 8.77 4.45 20.36
CA PHE A 21 8.64 5.57 19.45
C PHE A 21 7.30 6.28 19.69
N PRO A 22 7.17 7.01 20.81
CA PRO A 22 5.98 7.78 21.08
C PRO A 22 5.93 8.94 20.08
N GLY A 23 5.26 8.74 18.97
CA GLY A 23 5.07 9.79 17.97
C GLY A 23 4.25 10.94 18.55
N PRO A 24 4.23 12.11 17.88
CA PRO A 24 3.34 13.18 18.28
C PRO A 24 1.89 12.67 18.30
N GLU A 25 1.09 13.20 19.24
CA GLU A 25 -0.32 12.81 19.44
C GLU A 25 -1.19 13.06 18.19
N THR A 26 -0.68 13.82 17.22
CA THR A 26 -1.36 14.10 15.96
C THR A 26 -1.28 12.91 15.00
N ILE A 27 -2.42 12.34 14.68
CA ILE A 27 -2.58 11.31 13.66
C ILE A 27 -1.95 11.79 12.34
N GLY A 28 -1.00 11.00 11.80
CA GLY A 28 -0.36 11.27 10.51
C GLY A 28 1.04 11.87 10.57
N ALA A 29 1.53 12.30 11.73
CA ALA A 29 2.91 12.76 11.84
C ALA A 29 3.88 11.56 11.89
N LEU A 30 4.81 11.51 10.95
CA LEU A 30 5.86 10.48 10.88
C LEU A 30 7.14 10.90 11.62
N GLU A 31 7.16 12.10 12.16
CA GLU A 31 8.32 12.69 12.81
C GLU A 31 8.81 11.86 13.99
N GLY A 32 10.12 11.59 14.03
CA GLY A 32 10.74 10.77 15.07
C GLY A 32 10.49 9.25 14.94
N ARG A 33 9.75 8.80 13.93
CA ARG A 33 9.43 7.39 13.71
C ARG A 33 10.07 6.86 12.42
N PRO A 34 11.11 6.02 12.47
CA PRO A 34 11.75 5.50 11.27
C PRO A 34 10.87 4.49 10.53
N PHE A 35 11.01 4.46 9.21
CA PHE A 35 10.51 3.38 8.38
C PHE A 35 11.34 2.12 8.59
N GLY A 36 10.75 0.95 8.36
CA GLY A 36 11.50 -0.30 8.42
C GLY A 36 12.53 -0.39 7.29
N ILE A 37 12.08 -0.25 6.05
CA ILE A 37 12.94 -0.21 4.85
C ILE A 37 12.56 1.02 4.04
N ARG A 38 13.57 1.80 3.62
CA ARG A 38 13.38 2.91 2.70
C ARG A 38 14.43 2.89 1.61
N MET A 39 13.99 2.86 0.36
CA MET A 39 14.87 2.89 -0.82
C MET A 39 14.44 4.02 -1.75
N ILE A 40 15.41 4.79 -2.21
CA ILE A 40 15.17 5.94 -3.10
C ILE A 40 16.04 5.78 -4.34
N GLU A 41 15.44 5.89 -5.53
CA GLU A 41 16.11 5.83 -6.82
C GLU A 41 17.01 4.57 -6.98
N CYS A 42 16.46 3.42 -6.55
CA CYS A 42 17.13 2.13 -6.70
C CYS A 42 16.57 1.36 -7.91
N ASN A 43 17.43 0.60 -8.57
CA ASN A 43 17.06 -0.24 -9.71
C ASN A 43 17.36 -1.71 -9.42
N ASN A 44 16.54 -2.62 -9.98
CA ASN A 44 16.69 -4.06 -9.80
C ASN A 44 16.68 -4.45 -8.31
N VAL A 45 15.57 -4.17 -7.65
CA VAL A 45 15.38 -4.45 -6.22
C VAL A 45 14.62 -5.76 -6.06
N VAL A 46 15.13 -6.67 -5.24
CA VAL A 46 14.47 -7.95 -4.95
C VAL A 46 14.33 -8.15 -3.45
N LEU A 47 13.10 -8.33 -2.98
CA LEU A 47 12.82 -8.85 -1.65
C LEU A 47 12.12 -10.20 -1.78
N LYS A 48 12.64 -11.24 -1.13
CA LYS A 48 12.12 -12.59 -1.29
C LYS A 48 12.15 -13.40 0.00
N GLY A 49 11.00 -14.00 0.36
CA GLY A 49 10.85 -15.03 1.40
C GLY A 49 10.91 -14.54 2.84
N ILE A 50 11.31 -13.30 3.08
CA ILE A 50 11.52 -12.75 4.43
C ILE A 50 10.22 -12.36 5.15
N THR A 51 10.27 -12.36 6.47
CA THR A 51 9.23 -11.81 7.33
C THR A 51 9.69 -10.47 7.94
N LEU A 52 8.84 -9.44 7.85
CA LEU A 52 9.09 -8.10 8.40
C LEU A 52 8.04 -7.79 9.46
N ARG A 53 8.49 -7.35 10.65
CA ARG A 53 7.59 -7.06 11.77
C ARG A 53 7.81 -5.72 12.42
N ASN A 54 6.71 -5.04 12.68
CA ASN A 54 6.57 -3.96 13.66
C ASN A 54 7.58 -2.82 13.50
N SER A 55 7.48 -2.09 12.39
CA SER A 55 8.19 -0.82 12.21
C SER A 55 7.53 0.31 13.04
N ALA A 56 8.26 1.38 13.27
CA ALA A 56 7.73 2.54 13.99
C ALA A 56 6.76 3.39 13.15
N ALA A 57 6.83 3.28 11.83
CA ALA A 57 5.95 3.91 10.85
C ALA A 57 5.72 2.95 9.68
N TRP A 58 5.74 3.39 8.44
CA TRP A 58 5.62 2.52 7.26
C TRP A 58 6.69 1.42 7.26
N MET A 59 6.29 0.19 6.99
CA MET A 59 7.25 -0.92 6.93
C MET A 59 8.19 -0.77 5.76
N GLN A 60 7.66 -0.50 4.58
CA GLN A 60 8.46 -0.45 3.35
C GLN A 60 8.04 0.74 2.49
N SER A 61 8.99 1.61 2.15
CA SER A 61 8.81 2.76 1.27
C SER A 61 9.84 2.74 0.15
N TYR A 62 9.38 2.71 -1.09
CA TYR A 62 10.22 2.74 -2.29
C TYR A 62 9.87 3.96 -3.12
N ILE A 63 10.81 4.89 -3.27
CA ILE A 63 10.57 6.16 -3.96
C ILE A 63 11.36 6.18 -5.26
N TYR A 64 10.68 6.34 -6.39
CA TYR A 64 11.26 6.44 -7.74
C TYR A 64 12.15 5.25 -8.12
N CYS A 65 11.86 4.09 -7.58
CA CYS A 65 12.59 2.86 -7.87
C CYS A 65 12.05 2.18 -9.13
N ARG A 66 12.89 1.35 -9.77
CA ARG A 66 12.50 0.59 -10.97
C ARG A 66 12.90 -0.87 -10.87
N ASP A 67 12.12 -1.71 -11.55
CA ASP A 67 12.38 -3.14 -11.65
C ASP A 67 12.42 -3.80 -10.25
N LEU A 68 11.26 -3.71 -9.53
CA LEU A 68 11.12 -4.22 -8.18
C LEU A 68 10.38 -5.55 -8.19
N ILE A 69 10.87 -6.52 -7.42
CA ILE A 69 10.22 -7.82 -7.21
C ILE A 69 10.07 -8.07 -5.71
N PHE A 70 8.82 -8.27 -5.30
CA PHE A 70 8.44 -8.70 -3.96
C PHE A 70 7.78 -10.09 -4.11
N ASP A 71 8.44 -11.13 -3.63
CA ASP A 71 7.99 -12.52 -3.82
C ASP A 71 8.02 -13.30 -2.49
N GLY A 72 6.86 -13.76 -2.05
CA GLY A 72 6.74 -14.57 -0.83
C GLY A 72 7.09 -13.82 0.46
N ILE A 73 6.89 -12.49 0.50
CA ILE A 73 7.15 -11.68 1.70
C ILE A 73 5.97 -11.75 2.64
N THR A 74 6.27 -11.87 3.93
CA THR A 74 5.29 -11.71 5.01
C THR A 74 5.54 -10.41 5.76
N VAL A 75 4.50 -9.59 5.95
CA VAL A 75 4.54 -8.37 6.76
C VAL A 75 3.48 -8.43 7.85
N PHE A 76 3.92 -8.20 9.10
CA PHE A 76 3.04 -7.89 10.23
C PHE A 76 3.41 -6.53 10.80
N ASN A 77 2.57 -5.52 10.63
CA ASN A 77 2.88 -4.16 11.03
C ASN A 77 1.74 -3.51 11.81
N HIS A 78 1.67 -3.81 13.11
CA HIS A 78 0.60 -3.38 14.02
C HIS A 78 1.11 -2.74 15.32
N ALA A 79 2.33 -2.24 15.34
CA ALA A 79 2.98 -1.78 16.56
C ALA A 79 2.74 -0.30 16.88
N ASN A 80 2.33 0.49 15.88
CA ASN A 80 2.21 1.95 16.00
C ASN A 80 1.20 2.50 14.97
N HIS A 81 0.97 3.80 15.00
CA HIS A 81 0.21 4.50 13.95
C HIS A 81 0.97 4.52 12.63
N ASN A 82 0.25 4.69 11.52
CA ASN A 82 0.81 4.71 10.17
C ASN A 82 1.73 3.51 9.88
N ASN A 83 1.31 2.36 10.31
CA ASN A 83 2.00 1.12 10.04
C ASN A 83 1.50 0.51 8.72
N ASP A 84 1.79 1.20 7.60
CA ASP A 84 1.59 0.67 6.24
C ASP A 84 2.52 -0.53 6.00
N ALA A 85 2.18 -1.44 5.10
CA ALA A 85 3.05 -2.59 4.83
C ALA A 85 3.94 -2.39 3.61
N LEU A 86 3.42 -1.89 2.48
CA LEU A 86 4.21 -1.68 1.27
C LEU A 86 3.72 -0.46 0.49
N ASP A 87 4.61 0.52 0.29
CA ASP A 87 4.37 1.81 -0.35
C ASP A 87 5.36 2.09 -1.50
N PRO A 88 5.13 1.58 -2.71
CA PRO A 88 5.82 2.06 -3.90
C PRO A 88 5.30 3.45 -4.30
N ASP A 89 6.19 4.44 -4.40
CA ASP A 89 5.89 5.83 -4.75
C ASP A 89 6.60 6.23 -6.03
N GLY A 90 5.87 6.54 -7.08
CA GLY A 90 6.42 6.89 -8.38
C GLY A 90 7.34 5.80 -8.97
N CYS A 91 7.03 4.53 -8.71
CA CYS A 91 7.82 3.37 -9.12
C CYS A 91 7.35 2.77 -10.44
N LYS A 92 8.28 2.12 -11.15
CA LYS A 92 8.02 1.50 -12.45
C LYS A 92 8.47 0.05 -12.51
N ASN A 93 7.70 -0.80 -13.21
CA ASN A 93 7.95 -2.23 -13.38
C ASN A 93 8.03 -2.93 -12.01
N VAL A 94 6.90 -3.01 -11.33
CA VAL A 94 6.80 -3.61 -9.98
C VAL A 94 6.02 -4.91 -10.05
N ILE A 95 6.55 -5.96 -9.45
CA ILE A 95 5.87 -7.24 -9.27
C ILE A 95 5.74 -7.52 -7.77
N VAL A 96 4.51 -7.72 -7.31
CA VAL A 96 4.19 -8.17 -5.95
C VAL A 96 3.43 -9.48 -6.09
N ARG A 97 3.98 -10.57 -5.58
CA ARG A 97 3.33 -11.88 -5.70
C ARG A 97 3.58 -12.80 -4.51
N ASN A 98 2.63 -13.68 -4.24
CA ASN A 98 2.73 -14.69 -3.18
C ASN A 98 3.00 -14.07 -1.80
N CYS A 99 2.55 -12.83 -1.58
CA CYS A 99 2.81 -12.06 -0.37
C CYS A 99 1.64 -12.14 0.61
N PHE A 100 1.97 -12.01 1.88
CA PHE A 100 0.99 -11.85 2.96
C PHE A 100 1.29 -10.58 3.74
N PHE A 101 0.40 -9.60 3.70
CA PHE A 101 0.53 -8.36 4.46
C PHE A 101 -0.61 -8.22 5.47
N SER A 102 -0.26 -7.88 6.70
CA SER A 102 -1.20 -7.52 7.75
C SER A 102 -0.71 -6.24 8.41
N SER A 103 -1.49 -5.17 8.34
CA SER A 103 -1.06 -3.83 8.74
C SER A 103 -2.14 -3.06 9.49
N HIS A 104 -1.68 -2.13 10.34
CA HIS A 104 -2.57 -1.22 11.06
C HIS A 104 -3.10 -0.12 10.15
N ASP A 105 -2.29 0.38 9.22
CA ASP A 105 -2.67 1.34 8.19
C ASP A 105 -2.73 0.61 6.83
N ASP A 106 -2.45 1.25 5.71
CA ASP A 106 -2.60 0.68 4.37
C ASP A 106 -1.73 -0.58 4.17
N ALA A 107 -2.32 -1.67 3.65
CA ALA A 107 -1.54 -2.90 3.46
C ALA A 107 -0.75 -2.87 2.14
N MET A 108 -1.40 -2.64 1.02
CA MET A 108 -0.73 -2.43 -0.27
C MET A 108 -1.17 -1.09 -0.82
N CYS A 109 -0.28 -0.09 -0.81
CA CYS A 109 -0.61 1.26 -1.19
C CYS A 109 0.36 1.80 -2.25
N LEU A 110 -0.11 1.98 -3.46
CA LEU A 110 0.64 2.69 -4.49
C LEU A 110 0.48 4.19 -4.28
N LYS A 111 1.59 4.91 -4.26
CA LYS A 111 1.64 6.37 -4.09
C LYS A 111 2.27 7.01 -5.33
N SER A 112 1.86 8.22 -5.64
CA SER A 112 2.49 9.07 -6.64
C SER A 112 2.52 10.50 -6.10
N ALA A 113 3.33 10.68 -5.06
CA ALA A 113 3.44 11.92 -4.30
C ALA A 113 4.20 13.03 -5.06
N SER A 114 4.66 12.73 -6.26
CA SER A 114 5.33 13.67 -7.16
C SER A 114 4.85 13.49 -8.60
N ALA A 115 5.42 14.21 -9.54
CA ALA A 115 5.10 14.07 -10.96
C ALA A 115 5.53 12.72 -11.60
N LYS A 116 6.27 11.87 -10.89
CA LYS A 116 6.67 10.54 -11.40
C LYS A 116 5.53 9.54 -11.24
N PRO A 117 5.09 8.89 -12.32
CA PRO A 117 3.97 7.95 -12.24
C PRO A 117 4.35 6.61 -11.62
N CYS A 118 3.37 5.96 -11.00
CA CYS A 118 3.40 4.52 -10.78
C CYS A 118 2.92 3.81 -12.04
N GLU A 119 3.78 3.00 -12.70
CA GLU A 119 3.40 2.36 -13.96
C GLU A 119 3.96 0.94 -14.15
N ASN A 120 3.23 0.14 -14.93
CA ASN A 120 3.58 -1.26 -15.24
C ASN A 120 3.71 -2.09 -13.96
N ILE A 121 2.62 -2.26 -13.24
CA ILE A 121 2.61 -2.93 -11.94
C ILE A 121 1.72 -4.17 -12.00
N LEU A 122 2.26 -5.30 -11.54
CA LEU A 122 1.53 -6.54 -11.36
C LEU A 122 1.49 -6.92 -9.89
N ILE A 123 0.28 -7.11 -9.37
CA ILE A 123 0.03 -7.57 -8.00
C ILE A 123 -0.84 -8.82 -8.08
N GLU A 124 -0.34 -9.96 -7.61
CA GLU A 124 -1.06 -11.21 -7.77
C GLU A 124 -0.83 -12.23 -6.66
N ASN A 125 -1.78 -13.19 -6.53
CA ASN A 125 -1.68 -14.35 -5.64
C ASN A 125 -1.29 -13.96 -4.20
N SER A 126 -1.90 -12.91 -3.65
CA SER A 126 -1.48 -12.35 -2.37
C SER A 126 -2.67 -12.05 -1.46
N THR A 127 -2.39 -11.95 -0.17
CA THR A 127 -3.39 -11.62 0.86
C THR A 127 -3.00 -10.32 1.55
N PHE A 128 -3.91 -9.35 1.59
CA PHE A 128 -3.69 -8.05 2.23
C PHE A 128 -4.79 -7.75 3.24
N TYR A 129 -4.43 -7.77 4.51
CA TYR A 129 -5.28 -7.40 5.63
C TYR A 129 -4.84 -6.05 6.20
N SER A 130 -5.83 -5.23 6.55
CA SER A 130 -5.59 -3.89 7.07
C SER A 130 -6.70 -3.49 8.04
N THR A 131 -6.43 -2.56 8.94
CA THR A 131 -7.49 -1.84 9.66
C THR A 131 -7.81 -0.50 8.99
N CYS A 132 -7.12 -0.14 7.91
CA CYS A 132 -7.37 1.03 7.07
C CYS A 132 -7.77 0.60 5.64
N ASN A 133 -6.86 0.57 4.69
CA ASN A 133 -7.18 0.15 3.32
C ASN A 133 -6.36 -1.09 2.94
N ALA A 134 -7.04 -2.13 2.45
CA ALA A 134 -6.34 -3.37 2.09
C ALA A 134 -5.54 -3.23 0.78
N PHE A 135 -6.15 -2.64 -0.27
CA PHE A 135 -5.49 -2.31 -1.53
C PHE A 135 -5.87 -0.89 -1.96
N LYS A 136 -4.87 -0.04 -2.24
CA LYS A 136 -5.11 1.37 -2.51
C LYS A 136 -4.19 1.96 -3.56
N LEU A 137 -4.73 2.76 -4.45
CA LEU A 137 -4.05 3.74 -5.29
C LEU A 137 -4.38 5.14 -4.78
N GLY A 138 -3.38 5.87 -4.32
CA GLY A 138 -3.53 7.20 -3.73
C GLY A 138 -3.42 7.17 -2.19
N THR A 139 -3.88 8.17 -1.50
CA THR A 139 -4.38 9.49 -1.91
C THR A 139 -3.31 10.47 -2.43
N ASP A 140 -2.02 10.13 -2.33
CA ASP A 140 -0.95 10.92 -2.91
C ASP A 140 -0.93 10.68 -4.42
N THR A 141 -1.49 11.63 -5.18
CA THR A 141 -1.82 11.48 -6.60
C THR A 141 -1.44 12.71 -7.40
N GLN A 142 -0.22 13.21 -7.19
CA GLN A 142 0.31 14.32 -7.99
C GLN A 142 0.84 13.84 -9.36
N GLY A 143 1.37 12.61 -9.42
CA GLY A 143 1.64 11.88 -10.65
C GLY A 143 0.55 10.86 -10.95
N ASP A 144 0.69 10.20 -12.06
CA ASP A 144 -0.30 9.26 -12.59
C ASP A 144 -0.09 7.82 -12.13
N TYR A 145 -1.14 7.01 -12.32
CA TYR A 145 -1.10 5.55 -12.20
C TYR A 145 -1.49 4.95 -13.54
N ARG A 146 -0.63 4.09 -14.10
CA ARG A 146 -0.83 3.53 -15.44
C ARG A 146 -0.49 2.05 -15.52
N ASN A 147 -1.31 1.30 -16.29
CA ASN A 147 -1.02 -0.09 -16.61
C ASN A 147 -0.81 -0.95 -15.36
N ILE A 148 -1.82 -1.01 -14.49
CA ILE A 148 -1.75 -1.76 -13.23
C ILE A 148 -2.73 -2.93 -13.30
N ILE A 149 -2.23 -4.12 -12.96
CA ILE A 149 -3.02 -5.33 -12.86
C ILE A 149 -2.93 -5.84 -11.43
N ALA A 150 -4.09 -5.97 -10.78
CA ALA A 150 -4.25 -6.62 -9.48
C ALA A 150 -5.20 -7.81 -9.63
N ARG A 151 -4.74 -9.02 -9.30
CA ARG A 151 -5.55 -10.22 -9.51
C ARG A 151 -5.28 -11.33 -8.51
N LYS A 152 -6.32 -12.17 -8.27
CA LYS A 152 -6.24 -13.31 -7.34
C LYS A 152 -5.77 -12.86 -5.96
N LEU A 153 -6.45 -11.86 -5.40
CA LEU A 153 -6.15 -11.30 -4.09
C LEU A 153 -7.24 -11.63 -3.08
N VAL A 154 -6.83 -11.83 -1.85
CA VAL A 154 -7.71 -11.81 -0.68
C VAL A 154 -7.47 -10.51 0.06
N LEU A 155 -8.49 -9.68 0.19
CA LEU A 155 -8.43 -8.34 0.78
C LEU A 155 -9.37 -8.24 1.99
N GLY A 156 -9.06 -7.37 2.94
CA GLY A 156 -10.02 -7.06 3.98
C GLY A 156 -9.46 -6.72 5.35
N GLY A 157 -10.30 -6.89 6.37
CA GLY A 157 -9.93 -6.76 7.77
C GLY A 157 -9.22 -8.00 8.30
N LEU A 158 -8.66 -7.89 9.49
CA LEU A 158 -7.93 -8.98 10.14
C LEU A 158 -8.88 -10.11 10.56
N PRO A 159 -8.45 -11.37 10.46
CA PRO A 159 -9.21 -12.49 11.01
C PRO A 159 -9.35 -12.43 12.54
N ASP A 160 -8.39 -11.81 13.22
CA ASP A 160 -8.32 -11.69 14.67
C ASP A 160 -8.03 -10.24 15.07
N ALA A 161 -9.02 -9.58 15.69
CA ALA A 161 -8.93 -8.20 16.16
C ALA A 161 -7.82 -7.97 17.19
N SER A 162 -7.47 -8.99 17.98
CA SER A 162 -6.43 -8.88 19.03
C SER A 162 -5.04 -8.62 18.44
N GLN A 163 -4.81 -8.92 17.17
CA GLN A 163 -3.57 -8.64 16.45
C GLN A 163 -3.46 -7.18 16.02
N SER A 164 -4.56 -6.43 16.08
CA SER A 164 -4.60 -5.02 15.67
C SER A 164 -4.25 -4.10 16.81
N PHE A 165 -3.42 -3.10 16.55
CA PHE A 165 -3.11 -2.01 17.49
C PHE A 165 -4.36 -1.30 18.04
N ARG A 166 -5.46 -1.29 17.29
CA ARG A 166 -6.76 -0.71 17.70
C ARG A 166 -7.82 -1.74 18.10
N ASN A 167 -7.45 -2.99 18.23
CA ASN A 167 -8.41 -4.07 18.50
C ASN A 167 -9.60 -4.08 17.52
N ARG A 168 -9.30 -3.97 16.21
CA ARG A 168 -10.27 -3.98 15.12
C ARG A 168 -9.99 -5.13 14.16
N ASP A 169 -11.03 -5.76 13.69
CA ASP A 169 -11.01 -6.85 12.71
C ASP A 169 -11.51 -6.44 11.31
N ASP A 170 -11.98 -5.19 11.14
CA ASP A 170 -12.47 -4.70 9.87
C ASP A 170 -11.52 -3.69 9.20
N CYS A 171 -11.53 -3.64 7.88
CA CYS A 171 -10.88 -2.57 7.14
C CYS A 171 -11.87 -1.46 6.76
N SER A 172 -11.35 -0.27 6.56
CA SER A 172 -12.14 0.86 6.06
C SER A 172 -12.57 0.60 4.62
N THR A 173 -11.61 0.16 3.77
CA THR A 173 -11.92 -0.19 2.36
C THR A 173 -11.16 -1.45 1.93
N GLY A 174 -11.81 -2.26 1.10
CA GLY A 174 -11.16 -3.36 0.40
C GLY A 174 -10.30 -2.86 -0.76
N ILE A 175 -10.92 -2.15 -1.71
CA ILE A 175 -10.27 -1.54 -2.87
C ILE A 175 -10.51 -0.04 -2.83
N THR A 176 -9.46 0.77 -2.93
CA THR A 176 -9.55 2.23 -3.04
C THR A 176 -8.81 2.73 -4.27
N LEU A 177 -9.50 3.47 -5.14
CA LEU A 177 -8.90 4.27 -6.20
C LEU A 177 -9.27 5.73 -5.97
N ALA A 178 -8.31 6.52 -5.50
CA ALA A 178 -8.58 7.90 -5.09
C ALA A 178 -7.56 8.87 -5.68
N THR A 179 -7.95 9.58 -6.75
CA THR A 179 -7.18 10.72 -7.25
C THR A 179 -7.72 12.01 -6.66
N VAL A 180 -6.88 12.73 -5.93
CA VAL A 180 -7.28 13.93 -5.19
C VAL A 180 -6.27 15.08 -5.26
N ASP A 181 -5.16 14.90 -5.98
CA ASP A 181 -4.09 15.89 -6.16
C ASP A 181 -3.81 16.19 -7.64
N GLY A 182 -4.69 15.74 -8.56
CA GLY A 182 -4.63 16.06 -9.98
C GLY A 182 -4.03 15.01 -10.89
N GLY A 183 -3.41 13.94 -10.38
CA GLY A 183 -2.91 12.82 -11.19
C GLY A 183 -4.04 11.95 -11.74
N ASN A 184 -3.76 11.19 -12.76
CA ASN A 184 -4.72 10.34 -13.46
C ASN A 184 -4.54 8.87 -13.10
N ILE A 185 -5.64 8.13 -13.10
CA ILE A 185 -5.65 6.68 -12.90
C ILE A 185 -6.20 6.05 -14.17
N GLU A 186 -5.34 5.35 -14.94
CA GLU A 186 -5.74 4.81 -16.23
C GLU A 186 -5.17 3.42 -16.54
N ASN A 187 -5.94 2.65 -17.31
CA ASN A 187 -5.59 1.28 -17.70
C ASN A 187 -5.38 0.37 -16.47
N ILE A 188 -6.39 0.27 -15.63
CA ILE A 188 -6.37 -0.53 -14.41
C ILE A 188 -7.25 -1.76 -14.57
N LEU A 189 -6.73 -2.93 -14.28
CA LEU A 189 -7.48 -4.18 -14.22
C LEU A 189 -7.39 -4.76 -12.80
N ILE A 190 -8.55 -4.86 -12.14
CA ILE A 190 -8.68 -5.52 -10.82
C ILE A 190 -9.64 -6.69 -11.00
N GLN A 191 -9.16 -7.91 -10.82
CA GLN A 191 -10.00 -9.08 -11.06
C GLN A 191 -9.72 -10.25 -10.13
N ASP A 192 -10.73 -11.11 -9.95
CA ASP A 192 -10.64 -12.32 -9.14
C ASP A 192 -10.25 -11.99 -7.70
N ILE A 193 -11.02 -11.12 -7.06
CA ILE A 193 -10.76 -10.60 -5.72
C ILE A 193 -11.80 -11.13 -4.73
N GLU A 194 -11.32 -11.58 -3.58
CA GLU A 194 -12.15 -11.86 -2.41
C GLU A 194 -11.99 -10.73 -1.40
N ILE A 195 -13.09 -10.14 -0.93
CA ILE A 195 -13.07 -9.05 0.06
C ILE A 195 -13.84 -9.47 1.29
N ASN A 196 -13.18 -9.50 2.45
CA ASN A 196 -13.75 -9.92 3.72
C ASN A 196 -13.65 -8.81 4.76
N ARG A 197 -14.65 -8.68 5.65
CA ARG A 197 -14.64 -7.72 6.77
C ARG A 197 -14.29 -6.29 6.34
N SER A 198 -14.92 -5.77 5.29
CA SER A 198 -14.71 -4.41 4.80
C SER A 198 -15.94 -3.54 5.03
N ARG A 199 -15.74 -2.32 5.55
CA ARG A 199 -16.83 -1.33 5.70
C ARG A 199 -17.29 -0.80 4.36
N CYS A 200 -16.35 -0.63 3.43
CA CYS A 200 -16.60 -0.21 2.07
C CYS A 200 -15.78 -1.10 1.12
N PRO A 201 -16.37 -2.11 0.50
CA PRO A 201 -15.64 -3.03 -0.36
C PRO A 201 -14.89 -2.35 -1.50
N ILE A 202 -15.53 -1.35 -2.15
CA ILE A 202 -14.95 -0.61 -3.28
C ILE A 202 -15.22 0.88 -3.08
N PHE A 203 -14.17 1.69 -3.05
CA PHE A 203 -14.23 3.14 -2.92
C PHE A 203 -13.50 3.83 -4.07
N LEU A 204 -14.23 4.60 -4.87
CA LEU A 204 -13.70 5.37 -5.99
C LEU A 204 -13.91 6.86 -5.71
N ARG A 205 -12.85 7.66 -5.85
CA ARG A 205 -12.93 9.09 -5.60
C ARG A 205 -12.12 9.90 -6.60
N ILE A 206 -12.75 10.94 -7.15
CA ILE A 206 -12.10 12.05 -7.83
C ILE A 206 -12.33 13.29 -6.97
N GLY A 207 -11.28 14.04 -6.67
CA GLY A 207 -11.38 15.20 -5.80
C GLY A 207 -10.20 16.15 -5.93
N ASN A 208 -10.24 17.20 -5.11
CA ASN A 208 -9.15 18.15 -4.98
C ASN A 208 -8.97 18.47 -3.49
N ARG A 209 -7.86 18.00 -2.90
CA ARG A 209 -7.55 18.29 -1.50
C ARG A 209 -6.58 19.46 -1.33
N GLY A 210 -6.28 20.20 -2.40
CA GLY A 210 -5.47 21.40 -2.37
C GLY A 210 -3.97 21.18 -2.19
N ARG A 211 -3.47 19.94 -2.23
CA ARG A 211 -2.03 19.67 -2.22
C ARG A 211 -1.49 19.75 -3.64
N ARG A 212 -0.77 20.83 -3.95
CA ARG A 212 -0.15 21.02 -5.27
C ARG A 212 1.34 21.21 -5.09
N LEU A 213 2.15 20.35 -5.67
CA LEU A 213 3.59 20.55 -5.81
C LEU A 213 3.92 21.38 -7.08
N ASN A 214 3.02 21.38 -8.07
CA ASN A 214 3.18 22.13 -9.31
C ASN A 214 1.94 23.01 -9.55
N GLU A 215 2.13 24.27 -9.79
CA GLU A 215 1.07 25.25 -10.14
C GLU A 215 0.31 24.93 -11.43
N LYS A 216 0.75 23.90 -12.19
CA LYS A 216 0.14 23.50 -13.46
C LYS A 216 -1.04 22.53 -13.34
N MET A 217 -1.39 22.05 -12.15
CA MET A 217 -2.55 21.17 -11.99
C MET A 217 -3.82 22.00 -11.77
N GLU A 218 -4.40 22.48 -12.85
CA GLU A 218 -5.64 23.28 -12.81
C GLU A 218 -6.91 22.44 -12.63
N HIS A 219 -6.83 21.11 -12.81
CA HIS A 219 -8.00 20.24 -12.84
C HIS A 219 -7.87 19.03 -11.91
N PRO A 220 -8.98 18.51 -11.37
CA PRO A 220 -8.98 17.21 -10.74
C PRO A 220 -8.56 16.14 -11.76
N GLY A 221 -7.82 15.12 -11.30
CA GLY A 221 -7.49 13.98 -12.15
C GLY A 221 -8.72 13.22 -12.64
N TYR A 222 -8.51 12.16 -13.38
CA TYR A 222 -9.60 11.30 -13.88
C TYR A 222 -9.30 9.81 -13.65
N LEU A 223 -10.37 9.01 -13.72
CA LEU A 223 -10.32 7.56 -13.82
C LEU A 223 -10.72 7.17 -15.24
N LYS A 224 -9.87 6.42 -15.97
CA LYS A 224 -10.14 6.01 -17.35
C LYS A 224 -9.69 4.56 -17.59
N ASN A 225 -10.49 3.80 -18.33
CA ASN A 225 -10.20 2.39 -18.62
C ASN A 225 -9.93 1.58 -17.33
N VAL A 226 -10.79 1.73 -16.33
CA VAL A 226 -10.74 0.99 -15.08
C VAL A 226 -11.74 -0.17 -15.17
N VAL A 227 -11.26 -1.39 -15.02
CA VAL A 227 -12.06 -2.60 -15.00
C VAL A 227 -11.92 -3.30 -13.66
N ILE A 228 -13.03 -3.46 -12.96
CA ILE A 228 -13.12 -4.22 -11.70
C ILE A 228 -14.13 -5.34 -11.95
N LYS A 229 -13.67 -6.60 -11.85
CA LYS A 229 -14.53 -7.76 -12.18
C LYS A 229 -14.22 -8.99 -11.33
N ASN A 230 -15.19 -9.91 -11.25
CA ASN A 230 -15.10 -11.14 -10.46
C ASN A 230 -14.74 -10.85 -8.99
N ILE A 231 -15.53 -9.99 -8.37
CA ILE A 231 -15.39 -9.64 -6.96
C ILE A 231 -16.34 -10.49 -6.14
N LYS A 232 -15.82 -11.15 -5.12
CA LYS A 232 -16.60 -11.88 -4.11
C LYS A 232 -16.43 -11.19 -2.77
N GLY A 233 -17.42 -11.24 -1.95
CA GLY A 233 -17.37 -10.67 -0.60
C GLY A 233 -18.12 -11.55 0.38
N THR A 234 -17.67 -11.59 1.62
CA THR A 234 -18.46 -12.13 2.73
C THR A 234 -18.96 -10.99 3.59
N ASP A 235 -20.25 -11.02 3.89
CA ASP A 235 -20.85 -10.06 4.81
C ASP A 235 -20.23 -10.19 6.21
N ARG A 236 -20.27 -9.08 6.95
CA ARG A 236 -20.12 -9.12 8.40
C ARG A 236 -21.32 -9.88 8.96
N SER A 237 -21.12 -11.11 9.33
CA SER A 237 -22.05 -11.80 10.22
C SER A 237 -21.80 -11.40 11.66
#